data_247d963b2d0a117b11bd43c85d4337ed
#
_entry.id   247d963b2d0a117b11bd43c85d4337ed
#
_cell.length_a   1.000
_cell.length_b   1.000
_cell.length_c   1.000
_cell.angle_alpha   90.00
_cell.angle_beta   90.00
_cell.angle_gamma   90.00
#
_symmetry.space_group_name_H-M   'P 1'
#
loop_
_entity.id
_entity.type
_entity.pdbx_description
1 polymer ?
#
loop_
_entity_poly.entity_id
_entity_poly.type
_entity_poly.pdbx_seq_one_letter_code
_entity_poly.pdbx_strand_id
1 'polypeptide(L)'
;MPAHAHLMLAQKGTINFVEEAAFMVVSVPVSAFRGIDDDDDGQLSRVELDNHLLEIRTQFISKVKLLSDEKSVPLQLLLVDISPSDNSKVAIANQIIVLGRFDIHSKLIDSNQMKNQSEKLKFEYSLFGIGSDERQQDFTMTRNKESQWIRFIPEQIIQEVMPSFWETVLQHVKQGLAHVLQGIDHLLFLLVVLSVRFSIRAIAIVLSCFTVGHAISMVAVVFFSFPVNPSVVEPAIAATIVGIGLLDRLIENRKVPMSLMTRSAIVFSCALIHGLGFASGLSELNLDLTGKIISLVGFNAGIELGQLFVAFAFVSLLSHFQKSGAPRKINFPVNYWPHFSIGLGSLLFVHRIFSI
;
A
#
# COMPACT_ATOMS: atom_id res chain seq x y z
N MET A 1 -15.00 -22.93 33.99
CA MET A 1 -14.00 -22.82 32.91
C MET A 1 -13.06 -21.69 33.30
N PRO A 2 -11.76 -21.90 33.43
CA PRO A 2 -10.84 -20.79 33.67
C PRO A 2 -10.86 -19.88 32.47
N ALA A 3 -11.16 -18.59 32.67
CA ALA A 3 -10.99 -17.57 31.67
C ALA A 3 -9.47 -17.42 31.44
N HIS A 4 -8.96 -17.94 30.35
CA HIS A 4 -7.63 -17.57 29.91
C HIS A 4 -7.70 -16.10 29.51
N ALA A 5 -7.12 -15.23 30.34
CA ALA A 5 -6.80 -13.87 29.93
C ALA A 5 -5.84 -14.03 28.74
N HIS A 6 -6.29 -13.70 27.55
CA HIS A 6 -5.41 -13.69 26.37
C HIS A 6 -4.36 -12.61 26.62
N LEU A 7 -3.14 -13.06 26.93
CA LEU A 7 -1.95 -12.21 26.93
C LEU A 7 -1.88 -11.49 25.59
N MET A 8 -1.56 -10.23 25.61
CA MET A 8 -1.41 -9.44 24.39
C MET A 8 -0.27 -10.03 23.58
N LEU A 9 -0.50 -10.31 22.31
CA LEU A 9 0.53 -10.84 21.42
C LEU A 9 1.69 -9.84 21.30
N ALA A 10 2.91 -10.37 21.16
CA ALA A 10 4.10 -9.56 20.96
C ALA A 10 3.94 -8.62 19.75
N GLN A 11 4.52 -7.44 19.82
CA GLN A 11 4.49 -6.38 18.78
C GLN A 11 3.06 -6.02 18.29
N LYS A 12 2.06 -6.12 19.18
CA LYS A 12 0.69 -5.71 18.92
C LYS A 12 0.29 -4.54 19.79
N GLY A 13 -0.53 -3.66 19.24
CA GLY A 13 -1.13 -2.55 19.94
C GLY A 13 -2.58 -2.34 19.54
N THR A 14 -3.36 -1.75 20.43
CA THR A 14 -4.72 -1.28 20.14
C THR A 14 -4.87 0.16 20.60
N ILE A 15 -5.55 0.97 19.81
CA ILE A 15 -5.92 2.34 20.17
C ILE A 15 -7.42 2.48 19.93
N ASN A 16 -8.17 2.74 21.00
CA ASN A 16 -9.62 2.94 20.94
C ASN A 16 -9.94 4.41 21.17
N PHE A 17 -10.49 5.06 20.15
CA PHE A 17 -10.96 6.43 20.21
C PHE A 17 -12.38 6.46 20.78
N VAL A 18 -12.54 7.03 21.97
CA VAL A 18 -13.81 7.12 22.68
C VAL A 18 -14.02 8.58 23.09
N GLU A 19 -15.06 9.20 22.54
CA GLU A 19 -15.36 10.62 22.79
C GLU A 19 -14.15 11.52 22.57
N GLU A 20 -13.61 12.12 23.62
CA GLU A 20 -12.52 13.09 23.60
C GLU A 20 -11.18 12.48 24.07
N ALA A 21 -11.06 11.16 24.07
CA ALA A 21 -9.84 10.46 24.47
C ALA A 21 -9.52 9.28 23.54
N ALA A 22 -8.24 8.91 23.48
CA ALA A 22 -7.82 7.66 22.86
C ALA A 22 -7.09 6.79 23.90
N PHE A 23 -7.59 5.59 24.09
CA PHE A 23 -7.03 4.61 25.01
C PHE A 23 -6.15 3.63 24.24
N MET A 24 -4.91 3.51 24.68
CA MET A 24 -3.91 2.66 24.04
C MET A 24 -3.50 1.53 24.97
N VAL A 25 -3.39 0.34 24.41
CA VAL A 25 -2.67 -0.80 24.98
C VAL A 25 -1.67 -1.29 23.97
N VAL A 26 -0.41 -1.44 24.35
CA VAL A 26 0.64 -1.89 23.43
C VAL A 26 1.63 -2.81 24.16
N SER A 27 2.06 -3.84 23.44
CA SER A 27 3.16 -4.73 23.84
C SER A 27 4.42 -4.32 23.09
N VAL A 28 5.46 -3.96 23.81
CA VAL A 28 6.73 -3.43 23.28
C VAL A 28 7.87 -4.34 23.73
N PRO A 29 8.80 -4.75 22.84
CA PRO A 29 9.92 -5.57 23.23
C PRO A 29 10.85 -4.84 24.20
N VAL A 30 11.42 -5.55 25.17
CA VAL A 30 12.39 -5.02 26.14
C VAL A 30 13.57 -4.39 25.42
N SER A 31 14.04 -5.01 24.35
CA SER A 31 15.16 -4.55 23.51
C SER A 31 14.94 -3.18 22.84
N ALA A 32 13.71 -2.67 22.82
CA ALA A 32 13.40 -1.32 22.29
C ALA A 32 13.80 -0.20 23.24
N PHE A 33 14.02 -0.53 24.52
CA PHE A 33 14.43 0.41 25.56
C PHE A 33 15.94 0.27 25.83
N ARG A 34 16.56 1.35 26.25
CA ARG A 34 18.01 1.37 26.54
C ARG A 34 18.24 1.45 28.03
N GLY A 35 19.17 0.63 28.54
CA GLY A 35 19.67 0.71 29.91
C GLY A 35 18.63 0.35 30.96
N ILE A 36 17.79 -0.65 30.68
CA ILE A 36 16.75 -1.15 31.61
C ILE A 36 16.93 -2.63 31.97
N ASP A 37 17.77 -3.34 31.26
CA ASP A 37 18.17 -4.73 31.43
C ASP A 37 19.57 -4.69 32.07
N ASP A 38 19.66 -4.98 33.36
CA ASP A 38 20.86 -4.79 34.16
C ASP A 38 21.86 -5.96 34.01
N ASP A 39 21.37 -7.15 33.63
CA ASP A 39 22.19 -8.36 33.49
C ASP A 39 22.37 -8.81 32.02
N ASP A 40 21.88 -8.01 31.07
CA ASP A 40 21.97 -8.23 29.62
C ASP A 40 21.43 -9.60 29.16
N ASP A 41 20.39 -10.14 29.84
CA ASP A 41 19.77 -11.43 29.48
C ASP A 41 18.69 -11.29 28.38
N GLY A 42 18.38 -10.07 27.97
CA GLY A 42 17.37 -9.73 26.94
C GLY A 42 15.94 -9.82 27.46
N GLN A 43 15.75 -9.95 28.76
CA GLN A 43 14.47 -10.01 29.43
C GLN A 43 14.38 -8.91 30.50
N LEU A 44 13.24 -8.70 31.07
CA LEU A 44 13.03 -7.74 32.16
C LEU A 44 12.40 -8.46 33.35
N SER A 45 13.09 -8.47 34.46
CA SER A 45 12.57 -8.94 35.74
C SER A 45 11.69 -7.88 36.39
N ARG A 46 10.89 -8.28 37.40
CA ARG A 46 10.10 -7.35 38.17
C ARG A 46 10.96 -6.31 38.91
N VAL A 47 12.11 -6.70 39.39
CA VAL A 47 13.05 -5.82 40.11
C VAL A 47 13.60 -4.74 39.17
N GLU A 48 14.04 -5.13 37.98
CA GLU A 48 14.52 -4.18 36.97
C GLU A 48 13.42 -3.24 36.49
N LEU A 49 12.19 -3.76 36.24
CA LEU A 49 11.06 -2.91 35.91
C LEU A 49 10.82 -1.83 36.98
N ASP A 50 10.83 -2.22 38.25
CA ASP A 50 10.59 -1.28 39.35
C ASP A 50 11.73 -0.26 39.52
N ASN A 51 12.99 -0.69 39.27
CA ASN A 51 14.17 0.17 39.31
C ASN A 51 14.19 1.20 38.17
N HIS A 52 13.80 0.76 36.94
CA HIS A 52 13.90 1.56 35.70
C HIS A 52 12.55 2.11 35.22
N LEU A 53 11.51 2.10 36.07
CA LEU A 53 10.17 2.51 35.65
C LEU A 53 10.12 3.94 35.10
N LEU A 54 10.91 4.85 35.66
CA LEU A 54 10.96 6.25 35.24
C LEU A 54 11.60 6.40 33.85
N GLU A 55 12.71 5.68 33.62
CA GLU A 55 13.42 5.62 32.35
C GLU A 55 12.53 5.05 31.25
N ILE A 56 11.84 3.93 31.52
CA ILE A 56 10.89 3.29 30.58
C ILE A 56 9.79 4.28 30.21
N ARG A 57 9.17 4.94 31.20
CA ARG A 57 8.10 5.94 30.97
C ARG A 57 8.59 7.10 30.12
N THR A 58 9.79 7.62 30.41
CA THR A 58 10.37 8.75 29.71
C THR A 58 10.70 8.40 28.26
N GLN A 59 11.34 7.24 28.04
CA GLN A 59 11.64 6.76 26.70
C GLN A 59 10.37 6.51 25.91
N PHE A 60 9.34 5.89 26.50
CA PHE A 60 8.07 5.63 25.84
C PHE A 60 7.38 6.91 25.39
N ILE A 61 7.19 7.90 26.28
CA ILE A 61 6.52 9.18 25.96
C ILE A 61 7.28 9.95 24.87
N SER A 62 8.60 9.84 24.83
CA SER A 62 9.42 10.51 23.81
C SER A 62 9.24 9.92 22.41
N LYS A 63 8.92 8.64 22.31
CA LYS A 63 8.91 7.81 21.11
C LYS A 63 7.53 7.48 20.56
N VAL A 64 6.47 7.71 21.37
CA VAL A 64 5.08 7.40 21.01
C VAL A 64 4.24 8.66 21.18
N LYS A 65 3.70 9.17 20.08
CA LYS A 65 2.95 10.43 20.07
C LYS A 65 1.72 10.33 19.18
N LEU A 66 0.64 10.94 19.66
CA LEU A 66 -0.52 11.26 18.84
C LEU A 66 -0.44 12.76 18.49
N LEU A 67 -0.52 13.08 17.21
CA LEU A 67 -0.44 14.44 16.69
C LEU A 67 -1.82 14.83 16.14
N SER A 68 -2.32 15.98 16.54
CA SER A 68 -3.50 16.64 15.96
C SER A 68 -3.03 17.95 15.35
N ASP A 69 -3.20 18.12 14.03
CA ASP A 69 -2.71 19.28 13.28
C ASP A 69 -1.24 19.64 13.61
N GLU A 70 -0.36 18.63 13.64
CA GLU A 70 1.07 18.70 13.98
C GLU A 70 1.40 19.05 15.45
N LYS A 71 0.41 19.20 16.31
CA LYS A 71 0.61 19.39 17.75
C LYS A 71 0.50 18.06 18.48
N SER A 72 1.45 17.82 19.39
CA SER A 72 1.41 16.61 20.22
C SER A 72 0.27 16.65 21.23
N VAL A 73 -0.55 15.60 21.20
CA VAL A 73 -1.60 15.36 22.21
C VAL A 73 -0.95 14.77 23.46
N PRO A 74 -1.26 15.29 24.66
CA PRO A 74 -0.68 14.78 25.89
C PRO A 74 -0.98 13.30 26.12
N LEU A 75 0.07 12.50 26.40
CA LEU A 75 -0.04 11.09 26.75
C LEU A 75 0.11 10.91 28.27
N GLN A 76 -0.89 10.35 28.89
CA GLN A 76 -0.85 9.90 30.28
C GLN A 76 -0.68 8.37 30.31
N LEU A 77 0.42 7.88 30.91
CA LEU A 77 0.63 6.45 31.12
C LEU A 77 -0.12 5.99 32.38
N LEU A 78 -1.06 5.08 32.18
CA LEU A 78 -1.90 4.52 33.25
C LEU A 78 -1.24 3.32 33.94
N LEU A 79 -0.62 2.44 33.12
CA LEU A 79 0.06 1.25 33.58
C LEU A 79 1.28 0.97 32.70
N VAL A 80 2.38 0.54 33.32
CA VAL A 80 3.53 -0.08 32.68
C VAL A 80 3.82 -1.34 33.48
N ASP A 81 3.78 -2.49 32.81
CA ASP A 81 3.98 -3.79 33.43
C ASP A 81 4.65 -4.76 32.47
N ILE A 82 5.21 -5.84 32.97
CA ILE A 82 5.76 -6.92 32.17
C ILE A 82 4.69 -7.93 31.79
N SER A 83 4.79 -8.49 30.58
CA SER A 83 3.97 -9.61 30.15
C SER A 83 4.68 -10.91 30.52
N PRO A 84 4.22 -11.66 31.56
CA PRO A 84 4.91 -12.89 31.97
C PRO A 84 4.86 -13.92 30.84
N SER A 85 5.99 -14.61 30.62
CA SER A 85 6.02 -15.77 29.71
C SER A 85 5.24 -16.93 30.34
N ASP A 86 4.51 -17.66 29.52
CA ASP A 86 3.48 -18.66 29.91
C ASP A 86 3.92 -19.78 30.86
N ASN A 87 5.20 -19.91 31.24
CA ASN A 87 5.72 -21.07 31.96
C ASN A 87 6.67 -20.78 33.15
N SER A 88 6.89 -19.55 33.56
CA SER A 88 7.84 -19.26 34.63
C SER A 88 7.14 -18.85 35.93
N LYS A 89 7.54 -19.52 37.03
CA LYS A 89 7.21 -19.11 38.39
C LYS A 89 7.88 -17.77 38.81
N VAL A 90 8.76 -17.26 37.95
CA VAL A 90 9.46 -15.98 38.09
C VAL A 90 8.91 -15.07 37.03
N ALA A 91 8.44 -13.86 37.40
CA ALA A 91 7.93 -12.87 36.47
C ALA A 91 9.06 -12.23 35.68
N ILE A 92 9.53 -12.91 34.61
CA ILE A 92 10.51 -12.46 33.65
C ILE A 92 9.83 -12.41 32.29
N ALA A 93 10.01 -11.32 31.55
CA ALA A 93 9.34 -11.13 30.25
C ALA A 93 10.23 -10.42 29.23
N ASN A 94 10.07 -10.78 27.98
CA ASN A 94 10.71 -10.09 26.85
C ASN A 94 9.84 -8.96 26.27
N GLN A 95 8.65 -8.72 26.87
CA GLN A 95 7.68 -7.70 26.43
C GLN A 95 7.22 -6.87 27.60
N ILE A 96 7.12 -5.56 27.40
CA ILE A 96 6.53 -4.60 28.32
C ILE A 96 5.14 -4.23 27.80
N ILE A 97 4.13 -4.34 28.64
CA ILE A 97 2.77 -3.88 28.33
C ILE A 97 2.60 -2.46 28.86
N VAL A 98 2.19 -1.57 27.97
CA VAL A 98 1.92 -0.17 28.32
C VAL A 98 0.47 0.15 28.03
N LEU A 99 -0.24 0.64 29.07
CA LEU A 99 -1.55 1.26 28.95
C LEU A 99 -1.37 2.78 29.02
N GLY A 100 -1.97 3.47 28.06
CA GLY A 100 -1.92 4.93 28.01
C GLY A 100 -3.23 5.52 27.56
N ARG A 101 -3.41 6.80 27.89
CA ARG A 101 -4.53 7.61 27.47
C ARG A 101 -4.01 8.90 26.84
N PHE A 102 -4.47 9.19 25.64
CA PHE A 102 -4.29 10.49 25.01
C PHE A 102 -5.53 11.35 25.28
N ASP A 103 -5.32 12.54 25.82
CA ASP A 103 -6.38 13.51 26.05
C ASP A 103 -6.53 14.39 24.81
N ILE A 104 -7.50 14.06 23.97
CA ILE A 104 -7.78 14.79 22.72
C ILE A 104 -8.56 16.09 23.01
N HIS A 105 -8.68 16.47 24.33
CA HIS A 105 -9.62 17.44 24.84
C HIS A 105 -9.43 18.87 24.34
N SER A 106 -10.46 19.42 23.85
CA SER A 106 -11.24 20.68 24.01
C SER A 106 -10.54 22.05 23.98
N LYS A 107 -9.24 22.21 24.10
CA LYS A 107 -8.60 23.50 23.81
C LYS A 107 -8.17 23.63 22.36
N LEU A 108 -8.24 22.55 21.61
CA LEU A 108 -7.92 22.51 20.18
C LEU A 108 -9.17 22.38 19.30
N ILE A 109 -10.33 22.08 19.91
CA ILE A 109 -11.58 21.84 19.19
C ILE A 109 -12.62 22.85 19.69
N ASP A 110 -12.75 23.95 18.97
CA ASP A 110 -13.89 24.84 19.12
C ASP A 110 -15.14 24.08 18.65
N SER A 111 -16.02 23.74 19.56
CA SER A 111 -17.16 22.81 19.41
C SER A 111 -18.14 23.18 18.28
N ASN A 112 -18.00 24.33 17.63
CA ASN A 112 -18.79 24.75 16.48
C ASN A 112 -18.11 24.50 15.12
N GLN A 113 -16.83 24.12 15.08
CA GLN A 113 -16.13 23.81 13.81
C GLN A 113 -16.08 22.29 13.49
N MET A 114 -16.51 21.42 14.43
CA MET A 114 -16.48 19.96 14.29
C MET A 114 -17.30 19.39 13.14
N LYS A 115 -18.15 20.16 12.49
CA LYS A 115 -19.01 19.67 11.40
C LYS A 115 -18.35 19.70 10.02
N ASN A 116 -17.22 20.39 9.82
CA ASN A 116 -16.69 20.61 8.46
C ASN A 116 -15.15 20.49 8.30
N GLN A 117 -14.36 20.19 9.32
CA GLN A 117 -12.92 19.92 9.18
C GLN A 117 -12.60 18.62 9.89
N SER A 118 -12.30 17.57 9.13
CA SER A 118 -11.69 16.35 9.65
C SER A 118 -10.28 16.71 10.12
N GLU A 119 -10.10 16.82 11.45
CA GLU A 119 -8.77 16.97 12.04
C GLU A 119 -7.89 15.82 11.62
N LYS A 120 -6.74 16.14 11.07
CA LYS A 120 -5.76 15.15 10.62
C LYS A 120 -5.01 14.63 11.84
N LEU A 121 -5.43 13.49 12.32
CA LEU A 121 -4.71 12.76 13.37
C LEU A 121 -3.58 11.96 12.71
N LYS A 122 -2.35 12.10 13.25
CA LYS A 122 -1.21 11.27 12.90
C LYS A 122 -0.71 10.58 14.14
N PHE A 123 -0.30 9.33 14.01
CA PHE A 123 0.32 8.58 15.10
C PHE A 123 1.79 8.33 14.76
N GLU A 124 2.67 8.71 15.68
CA GLU A 124 4.11 8.51 15.59
C GLU A 124 4.51 7.39 16.57
N TYR A 125 5.21 6.38 16.03
CA TYR A 125 5.73 5.27 16.80
C TYR A 125 7.15 4.93 16.34
N SER A 126 8.11 4.94 17.28
CA SER A 126 9.52 4.67 16.99
C SER A 126 10.23 3.79 18.04
N LEU A 127 9.47 2.95 18.76
CA LEU A 127 10.01 1.95 19.68
C LEU A 127 10.10 0.59 19.02
N PHE A 128 11.19 0.33 18.34
CA PHE A 128 11.48 -0.93 17.69
C PHE A 128 12.59 -1.67 18.42
N GLY A 129 12.45 -3.00 18.55
CA GLY A 129 13.49 -3.82 19.11
C GLY A 129 14.64 -4.11 18.15
N ILE A 130 15.60 -4.88 18.61
CA ILE A 130 16.84 -5.20 17.86
C ILE A 130 16.60 -6.41 16.94
N GLY A 131 15.75 -7.37 17.35
CA GLY A 131 15.45 -8.57 16.58
C GLY A 131 14.74 -8.28 15.26
N SER A 132 14.92 -9.13 14.26
CA SER A 132 14.25 -8.98 12.94
C SER A 132 12.73 -8.86 13.09
N ASP A 133 12.15 -9.67 13.95
CA ASP A 133 10.71 -9.72 14.19
C ASP A 133 10.22 -8.56 15.06
N GLU A 134 11.14 -7.89 15.76
CA GLU A 134 10.87 -6.75 16.64
C GLU A 134 10.97 -5.39 15.92
N ARG A 135 11.37 -5.39 14.63
CA ARG A 135 11.48 -4.18 13.80
C ARG A 135 10.16 -3.76 13.18
N GLN A 136 9.07 -4.36 13.61
CA GLN A 136 7.71 -3.98 13.18
C GLN A 136 6.78 -3.93 14.39
N GLN A 137 5.81 -3.03 14.35
CA GLN A 137 4.78 -2.88 15.36
C GLN A 137 3.42 -2.71 14.70
N ASP A 138 2.48 -3.57 15.03
CA ASP A 138 1.14 -3.52 14.50
C ASP A 138 0.18 -2.85 15.48
N PHE A 139 -0.63 -1.94 14.98
CA PHE A 139 -1.72 -1.32 15.75
C PHE A 139 -3.07 -1.55 15.09
N THR A 140 -4.07 -1.88 15.91
CA THR A 140 -5.47 -1.81 15.52
C THR A 140 -6.07 -0.57 16.14
N MET A 141 -6.51 0.37 15.33
CA MET A 141 -7.13 1.61 15.77
C MET A 141 -8.63 1.53 15.52
N THR A 142 -9.44 1.83 16.54
CA THR A 142 -10.90 1.72 16.45
C THR A 142 -11.56 3.03 16.83
N ARG A 143 -12.51 3.51 16.01
CA ARG A 143 -13.35 4.68 16.24
C ARG A 143 -14.76 4.41 15.70
N ASN A 144 -15.80 4.63 16.51
CA ASN A 144 -17.21 4.48 16.08
C ASN A 144 -17.52 3.14 15.38
N LYS A 145 -16.94 2.02 15.83
CA LYS A 145 -17.05 0.66 15.27
C LYS A 145 -16.27 0.44 13.96
N GLU A 146 -15.63 1.44 13.42
CA GLU A 146 -14.67 1.28 12.32
C GLU A 146 -13.29 0.98 12.88
N SER A 147 -12.60 0.03 12.29
CA SER A 147 -11.25 -0.36 12.70
C SER A 147 -10.30 -0.23 11.54
N GLN A 148 -9.14 0.36 11.81
CA GLN A 148 -8.02 0.46 10.89
C GLN A 148 -6.84 -0.32 11.47
N TRP A 149 -6.20 -1.12 10.65
CA TRP A 149 -4.95 -1.77 11.00
C TRP A 149 -3.78 -1.00 10.38
N ILE A 150 -2.75 -0.72 11.17
CA ILE A 150 -1.57 0.04 10.75
C ILE A 150 -0.32 -0.71 11.21
N ARG A 151 0.67 -0.86 10.32
CA ARG A 151 2.00 -1.38 10.64
C ARG A 151 3.02 -0.25 10.62
N PHE A 152 3.79 -0.13 11.70
CA PHE A 152 4.93 0.75 11.82
C PHE A 152 6.22 -0.04 11.61
N ILE A 153 7.14 0.55 10.86
CA ILE A 153 8.50 0.04 10.61
C ILE A 153 9.48 1.22 10.76
N PRO A 154 10.79 0.99 10.96
CA PRO A 154 11.77 2.07 11.14
C PRO A 154 11.79 3.10 10.02
N GLU A 155 11.44 2.70 8.80
CA GLU A 155 11.38 3.57 7.62
C GLU A 155 10.08 4.38 7.54
N GLN A 156 9.04 4.00 8.32
CA GLN A 156 7.71 4.63 8.31
C GLN A 156 7.13 4.74 9.72
N ILE A 157 7.66 5.69 10.48
CA ILE A 157 7.34 5.91 11.90
C ILE A 157 6.12 6.80 12.14
N ILE A 158 5.60 7.50 11.12
CA ILE A 158 4.44 8.39 11.22
C ILE A 158 3.40 7.95 10.21
N GLN A 159 2.17 7.75 10.66
CA GLN A 159 1.04 7.38 9.80
C GLN A 159 -0.23 8.14 10.16
N GLU A 160 -1.09 8.38 9.17
CA GLU A 160 -2.40 9.00 9.39
C GLU A 160 -3.34 8.01 10.07
N VAL A 161 -4.08 8.52 11.06
CA VAL A 161 -5.02 7.74 11.86
C VAL A 161 -6.42 8.03 11.36
N MET A 162 -7.15 6.98 10.98
CA MET A 162 -8.56 7.07 10.58
C MET A 162 -8.82 8.19 9.55
N PRO A 163 -8.14 8.17 8.39
CA PRO A 163 -8.40 9.16 7.34
C PRO A 163 -9.87 9.10 6.95
N SER A 164 -10.42 10.25 6.55
CA SER A 164 -11.80 10.29 6.06
C SER A 164 -11.97 9.41 4.82
N PHE A 165 -13.22 8.97 4.56
CA PHE A 165 -13.54 8.16 3.37
C PHE A 165 -12.96 8.76 2.08
N TRP A 166 -13.14 10.07 1.88
CA TRP A 166 -12.66 10.75 0.68
C TRP A 166 -11.13 10.87 0.62
N GLU A 167 -10.47 11.05 1.76
CA GLU A 167 -9.01 11.04 1.81
C GLU A 167 -8.44 9.67 1.45
N THR A 168 -9.06 8.61 1.98
CA THR A 168 -8.69 7.22 1.64
C THR A 168 -8.90 6.95 0.15
N VAL A 169 -10.05 7.31 -0.42
CA VAL A 169 -10.31 7.19 -1.85
C VAL A 169 -9.27 7.93 -2.67
N LEU A 170 -9.03 9.21 -2.34
CA LEU A 170 -8.07 10.04 -3.07
C LEU A 170 -6.63 9.51 -2.98
N GLN A 171 -6.25 8.99 -1.83
CA GLN A 171 -4.95 8.35 -1.64
C GLN A 171 -4.77 7.16 -2.57
N HIS A 172 -5.76 6.25 -2.63
CA HIS A 172 -5.69 5.09 -3.50
C HIS A 172 -5.78 5.47 -4.99
N VAL A 173 -6.56 6.49 -5.34
CA VAL A 173 -6.57 7.04 -6.71
C VAL A 173 -5.18 7.57 -7.10
N LYS A 174 -4.51 8.32 -6.22
CA LYS A 174 -3.14 8.79 -6.46
C LYS A 174 -2.15 7.62 -6.60
N GLN A 175 -2.28 6.58 -5.77
CA GLN A 175 -1.45 5.37 -5.86
C GLN A 175 -1.64 4.64 -7.20
N GLY A 176 -2.89 4.44 -7.65
CA GLY A 176 -3.18 3.84 -8.94
C GLY A 176 -2.66 4.66 -10.13
N LEU A 177 -2.81 5.99 -10.06
CA LEU A 177 -2.24 6.91 -11.05
C LEU A 177 -0.71 6.80 -11.10
N ALA A 178 -0.06 6.87 -9.94
CA ALA A 178 1.40 6.75 -9.82
C ALA A 178 1.89 5.37 -10.32
N HIS A 179 1.17 4.30 -10.02
CA HIS A 179 1.47 2.95 -10.47
C HIS A 179 1.57 2.84 -11.99
N VAL A 180 0.62 3.44 -12.72
CA VAL A 180 0.66 3.48 -14.18
C VAL A 180 1.80 4.36 -14.70
N LEU A 181 1.97 5.56 -14.13
CA LEU A 181 2.96 6.53 -14.62
C LEU A 181 4.41 6.14 -14.32
N GLN A 182 4.65 5.40 -13.24
CA GLN A 182 5.97 4.93 -12.83
C GLN A 182 6.26 3.50 -13.30
N GLY A 183 5.22 2.73 -13.62
CA GLY A 183 5.34 1.35 -14.08
C GLY A 183 5.77 1.29 -15.56
N ILE A 184 7.05 0.99 -15.81
CA ILE A 184 7.60 0.86 -17.18
C ILE A 184 6.79 -0.16 -18.00
N ASP A 185 6.36 -1.26 -17.39
CA ASP A 185 5.55 -2.29 -18.04
C ASP A 185 4.20 -1.74 -18.53
N HIS A 186 3.53 -0.95 -17.68
CA HIS A 186 2.25 -0.33 -18.03
C HIS A 186 2.42 0.68 -19.17
N LEU A 187 3.46 1.51 -19.10
CA LEU A 187 3.74 2.48 -20.16
C LEU A 187 4.06 1.81 -21.50
N LEU A 188 4.89 0.75 -21.47
CA LEU A 188 5.21 -0.01 -22.69
C LEU A 188 3.99 -0.73 -23.23
N PHE A 189 3.21 -1.38 -22.38
CA PHE A 189 1.96 -2.03 -22.75
C PHE A 189 1.00 -1.04 -23.41
N LEU A 190 0.81 0.14 -22.81
CA LEU A 190 0.00 1.21 -23.36
C LEU A 190 0.49 1.67 -24.73
N LEU A 191 1.80 1.86 -24.91
CA LEU A 191 2.37 2.25 -26.19
C LEU A 191 2.06 1.22 -27.27
N VAL A 192 2.16 -0.09 -26.97
CA VAL A 192 1.78 -1.14 -27.92
C VAL A 192 0.29 -1.09 -28.23
N VAL A 193 -0.56 -0.95 -27.21
CA VAL A 193 -2.02 -0.87 -27.39
C VAL A 193 -2.41 0.34 -28.25
N LEU A 194 -1.75 1.49 -28.03
CA LEU A 194 -2.02 2.75 -28.74
C LEU A 194 -1.38 2.81 -30.15
N SER A 195 -0.47 1.89 -30.50
CA SER A 195 0.15 1.84 -31.82
C SER A 195 -0.83 1.47 -32.95
N VAL A 196 -1.94 0.82 -32.61
CA VAL A 196 -2.99 0.45 -33.56
C VAL A 196 -3.95 1.63 -33.75
N ARG A 197 -4.29 1.90 -35.03
CA ARG A 197 -5.20 3.02 -35.39
C ARG A 197 -6.65 2.71 -35.01
N PHE A 198 -7.03 3.08 -33.82
CA PHE A 198 -8.41 3.03 -33.34
C PHE A 198 -8.98 4.45 -33.15
N SER A 199 -10.32 4.56 -33.17
CA SER A 199 -10.96 5.78 -32.73
C SER A 199 -10.75 5.98 -31.22
N ILE A 200 -10.84 7.22 -30.74
CA ILE A 200 -10.70 7.55 -29.31
C ILE A 200 -11.67 6.72 -28.42
N ARG A 201 -12.90 6.51 -28.90
CA ARG A 201 -13.87 5.65 -28.22
C ARG A 201 -13.41 4.19 -28.12
N ALA A 202 -12.85 3.66 -29.19
CA ALA A 202 -12.33 2.29 -29.21
C ALA A 202 -11.11 2.14 -28.29
N ILE A 203 -10.23 3.13 -28.25
CA ILE A 203 -9.10 3.18 -27.30
C ILE A 203 -9.63 3.15 -25.88
N ALA A 204 -10.59 4.02 -25.50
CA ALA A 204 -11.17 4.02 -24.17
C ALA A 204 -11.76 2.66 -23.78
N ILE A 205 -12.51 2.00 -24.68
CA ILE A 205 -13.07 0.66 -24.42
C ILE A 205 -11.96 -0.36 -24.14
N VAL A 206 -10.88 -0.37 -24.94
CA VAL A 206 -9.78 -1.31 -24.74
C VAL A 206 -9.04 -1.06 -23.42
N LEU A 207 -8.85 0.20 -23.03
CA LEU A 207 -8.23 0.56 -21.77
C LEU A 207 -9.12 0.19 -20.58
N SER A 208 -10.43 0.44 -20.65
CA SER A 208 -11.36 0.00 -19.60
C SER A 208 -11.41 -1.53 -19.48
N CYS A 209 -11.30 -2.28 -20.59
CA CYS A 209 -11.15 -3.74 -20.54
C CYS A 209 -9.87 -4.16 -19.79
N PHE A 210 -8.77 -3.42 -19.96
CA PHE A 210 -7.57 -3.64 -19.16
C PHE A 210 -7.83 -3.40 -17.66
N THR A 211 -8.41 -2.26 -17.32
CA THR A 211 -8.70 -1.93 -15.90
C THR A 211 -9.61 -2.99 -15.26
N VAL A 212 -10.63 -3.48 -15.98
CA VAL A 212 -11.52 -4.54 -15.47
C VAL A 212 -10.77 -5.86 -15.26
N GLY A 213 -9.95 -6.30 -16.22
CA GLY A 213 -9.13 -7.51 -16.06
C GLY A 213 -8.15 -7.39 -14.89
N HIS A 214 -7.49 -6.26 -14.75
CA HIS A 214 -6.59 -5.94 -13.65
C HIS A 214 -7.34 -5.97 -12.29
N ALA A 215 -8.52 -5.36 -12.21
CA ALA A 215 -9.34 -5.36 -11.01
C ALA A 215 -9.76 -6.78 -10.59
N ILE A 216 -10.14 -7.64 -11.53
CA ILE A 216 -10.56 -9.02 -11.25
C ILE A 216 -9.42 -9.82 -10.62
N SER A 217 -8.21 -9.73 -11.16
CA SER A 217 -7.06 -10.43 -10.57
C SER A 217 -6.67 -9.88 -9.20
N MET A 218 -6.75 -8.57 -8.99
CA MET A 218 -6.56 -7.97 -7.65
C MET A 218 -7.60 -8.46 -6.64
N VAL A 219 -8.89 -8.55 -7.03
CA VAL A 219 -9.95 -9.13 -6.19
C VAL A 219 -9.61 -10.58 -5.83
N ALA A 220 -9.14 -11.38 -6.79
CA ALA A 220 -8.76 -12.77 -6.54
C ALA A 220 -7.67 -12.90 -5.47
N VAL A 221 -6.66 -12.04 -5.49
CA VAL A 221 -5.57 -12.07 -4.49
C VAL A 221 -6.05 -11.52 -3.14
N VAL A 222 -6.72 -10.36 -3.12
CA VAL A 222 -7.06 -9.64 -1.88
C VAL A 222 -8.17 -10.34 -1.08
N PHE A 223 -9.16 -10.93 -1.75
CA PHE A 223 -10.31 -11.54 -1.08
C PHE A 223 -10.22 -13.07 -0.97
N PHE A 224 -9.59 -13.73 -1.94
CA PHE A 224 -9.51 -15.19 -1.97
C PHE A 224 -8.12 -15.72 -1.65
N SER A 225 -7.17 -14.83 -1.28
CA SER A 225 -5.79 -15.18 -0.94
C SER A 225 -5.12 -16.04 -2.02
N PHE A 226 -5.38 -15.70 -3.30
CA PHE A 226 -4.78 -16.40 -4.42
C PHE A 226 -3.26 -16.30 -4.36
N PRO A 227 -2.54 -17.43 -4.37
CA PRO A 227 -1.09 -17.41 -4.20
C PRO A 227 -0.43 -16.76 -5.42
N VAL A 228 0.42 -15.77 -5.17
CA VAL A 228 1.17 -15.06 -6.20
C VAL A 228 2.66 -15.26 -5.97
N ASN A 229 3.36 -15.75 -7.00
CA ASN A 229 4.80 -15.85 -7.00
C ASN A 229 5.39 -14.76 -7.93
N PRO A 230 6.02 -13.71 -7.38
CA PRO A 230 6.60 -12.62 -8.18
C PRO A 230 7.57 -13.12 -9.26
N SER A 231 8.38 -14.14 -8.96
CA SER A 231 9.34 -14.74 -9.91
C SER A 231 8.69 -15.35 -11.16
N VAL A 232 7.39 -15.63 -11.13
CA VAL A 232 6.63 -16.11 -12.30
C VAL A 232 5.84 -14.97 -12.94
N VAL A 233 5.23 -14.13 -12.12
CA VAL A 233 4.33 -13.07 -12.61
C VAL A 233 5.09 -11.96 -13.33
N GLU A 234 6.23 -11.53 -12.82
CA GLU A 234 6.99 -10.44 -13.46
C GLU A 234 7.51 -10.80 -14.86
N PRO A 235 8.11 -11.98 -15.11
CA PRO A 235 8.41 -12.40 -16.48
C PRO A 235 7.17 -12.56 -17.36
N ALA A 236 6.04 -13.06 -16.78
CA ALA A 236 4.80 -13.22 -17.53
C ALA A 236 4.23 -11.86 -17.99
N ILE A 237 4.32 -10.81 -17.16
CA ILE A 237 3.96 -9.45 -17.55
C ILE A 237 4.79 -9.00 -18.76
N ALA A 238 6.11 -9.14 -18.71
CA ALA A 238 6.99 -8.79 -19.83
C ALA A 238 6.68 -9.61 -21.09
N ALA A 239 6.35 -10.90 -20.94
CA ALA A 239 5.94 -11.77 -22.05
C ALA A 239 4.64 -11.30 -22.71
N THR A 240 3.68 -10.72 -21.96
CA THR A 240 2.45 -10.16 -22.56
C THR A 240 2.73 -8.97 -23.46
N ILE A 241 3.70 -8.11 -23.11
CA ILE A 241 4.12 -6.96 -23.93
C ILE A 241 4.71 -7.43 -25.25
N VAL A 242 5.63 -8.42 -25.17
CA VAL A 242 6.24 -9.04 -26.37
C VAL A 242 5.18 -9.71 -27.23
N GLY A 243 4.27 -10.47 -26.60
CA GLY A 243 3.20 -11.22 -27.27
C GLY A 243 2.27 -10.33 -28.08
N ILE A 244 1.81 -9.20 -27.50
CA ILE A 244 0.96 -8.23 -28.22
C ILE A 244 1.75 -7.59 -29.37
N GLY A 245 3.01 -7.19 -29.14
CA GLY A 245 3.85 -6.61 -30.20
C GLY A 245 4.05 -7.56 -31.38
N LEU A 246 4.31 -8.85 -31.10
CA LEU A 246 4.42 -9.88 -32.15
C LEU A 246 3.10 -10.10 -32.90
N LEU A 247 1.98 -10.13 -32.17
CA LEU A 247 0.65 -10.28 -32.74
C LEU A 247 0.33 -9.13 -33.70
N ASP A 248 0.59 -7.90 -33.27
CA ASP A 248 0.36 -6.70 -34.11
C ASP A 248 1.19 -6.77 -35.40
N ARG A 249 2.46 -7.19 -35.32
CA ARG A 249 3.32 -7.38 -36.50
C ARG A 249 2.80 -8.47 -37.45
N LEU A 250 2.29 -9.59 -36.87
CA LEU A 250 1.74 -10.68 -37.70
C LEU A 250 0.47 -10.23 -38.44
N ILE A 251 -0.37 -9.43 -37.79
CA ILE A 251 -1.61 -8.89 -38.37
C ILE A 251 -1.30 -7.87 -39.46
N GLU A 252 -0.35 -6.97 -39.20
CA GLU A 252 0.12 -5.99 -40.18
C GLU A 252 0.61 -6.70 -41.49
N ASN A 253 1.40 -7.75 -41.35
CA ASN A 253 1.89 -8.53 -42.46
C ASN A 253 0.77 -9.23 -43.24
N ARG A 254 -0.29 -9.67 -42.58
CA ARG A 254 -1.43 -10.35 -43.23
C ARG A 254 -2.47 -9.40 -43.81
N LYS A 255 -2.37 -8.07 -43.51
CA LYS A 255 -3.34 -7.03 -43.96
C LYS A 255 -4.79 -7.32 -43.52
N VAL A 256 -4.99 -8.09 -42.44
CA VAL A 256 -6.32 -8.41 -41.90
C VAL A 256 -6.58 -7.52 -40.70
N PRO A 257 -7.60 -6.65 -40.72
CA PRO A 257 -7.88 -5.80 -39.58
C PRO A 257 -8.38 -6.64 -38.41
N MET A 258 -7.76 -6.42 -37.24
CA MET A 258 -8.25 -7.02 -35.97
C MET A 258 -9.55 -6.35 -35.51
N SER A 259 -10.55 -7.15 -35.12
CA SER A 259 -11.79 -6.59 -34.57
C SER A 259 -11.52 -5.96 -33.19
N LEU A 260 -12.31 -4.93 -32.85
CA LEU A 260 -12.26 -4.29 -31.52
C LEU A 260 -12.48 -5.32 -30.41
N MET A 261 -13.44 -6.24 -30.61
CA MET A 261 -13.75 -7.28 -29.62
C MET A 261 -12.58 -8.21 -29.38
N THR A 262 -11.89 -8.66 -30.45
CA THR A 262 -10.70 -9.51 -30.33
C THR A 262 -9.58 -8.77 -29.58
N ARG A 263 -9.35 -7.49 -29.91
CA ARG A 263 -8.34 -6.67 -29.25
C ARG A 263 -8.63 -6.51 -27.77
N SER A 264 -9.88 -6.18 -27.41
CA SER A 264 -10.32 -6.03 -26.03
C SER A 264 -10.16 -7.33 -25.24
N ALA A 265 -10.49 -8.48 -25.82
CA ALA A 265 -10.34 -9.79 -25.18
C ALA A 265 -8.87 -10.13 -24.91
N ILE A 266 -7.97 -9.84 -25.84
CA ILE A 266 -6.53 -10.06 -25.66
C ILE A 266 -5.99 -9.13 -24.56
N VAL A 267 -6.32 -7.84 -24.61
CA VAL A 267 -5.88 -6.85 -23.60
C VAL A 267 -6.43 -7.20 -22.21
N PHE A 268 -7.68 -7.63 -22.11
CA PHE A 268 -8.28 -8.14 -20.88
C PHE A 268 -7.49 -9.34 -20.31
N SER A 269 -7.15 -10.31 -21.17
CA SER A 269 -6.39 -11.50 -20.75
C SER A 269 -4.99 -11.13 -20.24
N CYS A 270 -4.31 -10.20 -20.90
CA CYS A 270 -3.03 -9.67 -20.44
C CYS A 270 -3.17 -8.94 -19.09
N ALA A 271 -4.24 -8.17 -18.93
CA ALA A 271 -4.52 -7.41 -17.72
C ALA A 271 -4.74 -8.29 -16.48
N LEU A 272 -5.30 -9.48 -16.65
CA LEU A 272 -5.39 -10.47 -15.55
C LEU A 272 -4.00 -10.82 -15.00
N ILE A 273 -2.98 -10.90 -15.85
CA ILE A 273 -1.61 -11.17 -15.42
C ILE A 273 -0.98 -9.94 -14.76
N HIS A 274 -1.19 -8.75 -15.34
CA HIS A 274 -0.65 -7.50 -14.80
C HIS A 274 -1.19 -7.19 -13.40
N GLY A 275 -2.47 -7.45 -13.13
CA GLY A 275 -3.08 -7.21 -11.82
C GLY A 275 -2.54 -8.10 -10.71
N LEU A 276 -1.99 -9.28 -11.03
CA LEU A 276 -1.33 -10.13 -10.04
C LEU A 276 -0.04 -9.50 -9.50
N GLY A 277 0.67 -8.72 -10.32
CA GLY A 277 1.97 -8.15 -9.95
C GLY A 277 1.92 -7.15 -8.79
N PHE A 278 0.81 -6.43 -8.62
CA PHE A 278 0.65 -5.45 -7.55
C PHE A 278 -0.19 -5.96 -6.36
N ALA A 279 -0.99 -6.99 -6.58
CA ALA A 279 -2.00 -7.43 -5.61
C ALA A 279 -1.39 -7.99 -4.31
N SER A 280 -0.16 -8.52 -4.34
CA SER A 280 0.56 -8.99 -3.15
C SER A 280 0.80 -7.86 -2.14
N GLY A 281 1.26 -6.69 -2.59
CA GLY A 281 1.46 -5.52 -1.73
C GLY A 281 0.17 -5.02 -1.07
N LEU A 282 -0.98 -5.11 -1.75
CA LEU A 282 -2.26 -4.72 -1.18
C LEU A 282 -2.82 -5.77 -0.20
N SER A 283 -2.54 -7.06 -0.41
CA SER A 283 -2.97 -8.14 0.49
C SER A 283 -2.26 -8.12 1.84
N GLU A 284 -1.04 -7.58 1.91
CA GLU A 284 -0.28 -7.42 3.15
C GLU A 284 -0.86 -6.35 4.08
N LEU A 285 -1.68 -5.45 3.55
CA LEU A 285 -2.34 -4.38 4.30
C LEU A 285 -3.56 -4.91 5.08
N ASN A 286 -3.58 -5.89 5.85
CA ASN A 286 -4.67 -6.46 6.68
C ASN A 286 -5.89 -5.53 6.92
N LEU A 287 -6.43 -4.95 5.83
CA LEU A 287 -7.55 -4.02 5.87
C LEU A 287 -8.85 -4.79 6.19
N ASP A 288 -9.79 -4.12 6.85
CA ASP A 288 -11.17 -4.59 6.95
C ASP A 288 -11.85 -4.66 5.57
N LEU A 289 -13.04 -5.23 5.51
CA LEU A 289 -13.78 -5.40 4.25
C LEU A 289 -14.00 -4.06 3.52
N THR A 290 -14.38 -3.02 4.27
CA THR A 290 -14.64 -1.69 3.73
C THR A 290 -13.36 -1.07 3.17
N GLY A 291 -12.26 -1.13 3.92
CA GLY A 291 -10.94 -0.67 3.48
C GLY A 291 -10.45 -1.38 2.23
N LYS A 292 -10.63 -2.71 2.12
CA LYS A 292 -10.30 -3.49 0.92
C LYS A 292 -11.08 -3.02 -0.30
N ILE A 293 -12.40 -2.80 -0.16
CA ILE A 293 -13.25 -2.34 -1.26
C ILE A 293 -12.83 -0.94 -1.71
N ILE A 294 -12.66 0.00 -0.76
CA ILE A 294 -12.27 1.39 -1.06
C ILE A 294 -10.91 1.41 -1.76
N SER A 295 -9.94 0.65 -1.25
CA SER A 295 -8.61 0.55 -1.84
C SER A 295 -8.65 0.03 -3.27
N LEU A 296 -9.37 -1.05 -3.53
CA LEU A 296 -9.49 -1.64 -4.87
C LEU A 296 -10.18 -0.69 -5.84
N VAL A 297 -11.31 -0.09 -5.44
CA VAL A 297 -12.06 0.84 -6.30
C VAL A 297 -11.24 2.10 -6.57
N GLY A 298 -10.67 2.73 -5.54
CA GLY A 298 -9.85 3.93 -5.68
C GLY A 298 -8.61 3.68 -6.54
N PHE A 299 -7.89 2.59 -6.29
CA PHE A 299 -6.69 2.23 -7.04
C PHE A 299 -6.98 1.97 -8.53
N ASN A 300 -8.03 1.20 -8.85
CA ASN A 300 -8.40 0.95 -10.24
C ASN A 300 -8.95 2.20 -10.95
N ALA A 301 -9.65 3.10 -10.23
CA ALA A 301 -10.01 4.41 -10.77
C ALA A 301 -8.76 5.24 -11.10
N GLY A 302 -7.74 5.19 -10.26
CA GLY A 302 -6.44 5.81 -10.52
C GLY A 302 -5.73 5.24 -11.74
N ILE A 303 -5.75 3.92 -11.93
CA ILE A 303 -5.23 3.26 -13.13
C ILE A 303 -5.93 3.77 -14.38
N GLU A 304 -7.25 3.77 -14.40
CA GLU A 304 -8.06 4.25 -15.55
C GLU A 304 -7.72 5.69 -15.89
N LEU A 305 -7.65 6.59 -14.90
CA LEU A 305 -7.26 7.97 -15.09
C LEU A 305 -5.85 8.10 -15.67
N GLY A 306 -4.89 7.33 -15.15
CA GLY A 306 -3.51 7.30 -15.63
C GLY A 306 -3.40 6.86 -17.09
N GLN A 307 -4.09 5.79 -17.46
CA GLN A 307 -4.12 5.29 -18.82
C GLN A 307 -4.76 6.28 -19.79
N LEU A 308 -5.89 6.89 -19.41
CA LEU A 308 -6.55 7.90 -20.24
C LEU A 308 -5.68 9.14 -20.40
N PHE A 309 -4.98 9.57 -19.34
CA PHE A 309 -4.04 10.69 -19.40
C PHE A 309 -2.89 10.40 -20.38
N VAL A 310 -2.25 9.23 -20.28
CA VAL A 310 -1.17 8.82 -21.19
C VAL A 310 -1.68 8.71 -22.63
N ALA A 311 -2.85 8.11 -22.83
CA ALA A 311 -3.47 7.99 -24.16
C ALA A 311 -3.77 9.37 -24.78
N PHE A 312 -4.34 10.28 -23.99
CA PHE A 312 -4.62 11.65 -24.42
C PHE A 312 -3.34 12.41 -24.78
N ALA A 313 -2.31 12.33 -23.93
CA ALA A 313 -1.02 12.96 -24.17
C ALA A 313 -0.37 12.43 -25.47
N PHE A 314 -0.40 11.10 -25.67
CA PHE A 314 0.14 10.45 -26.87
C PHE A 314 -0.60 10.87 -28.13
N VAL A 315 -1.93 10.83 -28.14
CA VAL A 315 -2.74 11.25 -29.30
C VAL A 315 -2.56 12.75 -29.60
N SER A 316 -2.50 13.59 -28.56
CA SER A 316 -2.28 15.04 -28.71
C SER A 316 -0.91 15.34 -29.32
N LEU A 317 0.13 14.66 -28.84
CA LEU A 317 1.49 14.79 -29.36
C LEU A 317 1.54 14.40 -30.84
N LEU A 318 0.95 13.26 -31.22
CA LEU A 318 0.88 12.82 -32.61
C LEU A 318 0.15 13.82 -33.50
N SER A 319 -0.99 14.37 -33.02
CA SER A 319 -1.78 15.35 -33.77
C SER A 319 -1.03 16.68 -34.00
N HIS A 320 -0.25 17.11 -32.98
CA HIS A 320 0.58 18.31 -33.08
C HIS A 320 1.64 18.18 -34.18
N PHE A 321 2.36 17.06 -34.21
CA PHE A 321 3.37 16.81 -35.25
C PHE A 321 2.77 16.68 -36.66
N GLN A 322 1.54 16.18 -36.80
CA GLN A 322 0.85 16.12 -38.08
C GLN A 322 0.42 17.51 -38.62
N LYS A 323 0.09 18.45 -37.71
CA LYS A 323 -0.32 19.82 -38.08
C LYS A 323 0.86 20.75 -38.37
N SER A 324 2.04 20.50 -37.84
CA SER A 324 3.22 21.40 -37.94
C SER A 324 3.88 21.41 -39.31
N GLY A 325 3.27 20.91 -40.39
CA GLY A 325 3.81 21.02 -41.75
C GLY A 325 5.15 20.33 -41.93
N ALA A 326 5.55 19.44 -41.01
CA ALA A 326 6.72 18.62 -41.17
C ALA A 326 6.61 17.85 -42.54
N PRO A 327 7.69 17.82 -43.33
CA PRO A 327 7.63 17.25 -44.68
C PRO A 327 7.00 15.86 -44.58
N ARG A 328 6.07 15.55 -45.49
CA ARG A 328 5.30 14.28 -45.60
C ARG A 328 6.11 12.98 -45.45
N LYS A 329 7.44 13.10 -45.32
CA LYS A 329 8.40 11.98 -45.13
C LYS A 329 8.71 11.64 -43.68
N ILE A 330 8.29 12.45 -42.70
CA ILE A 330 8.24 12.00 -41.27
C ILE A 330 6.87 11.33 -41.11
N ASN A 331 6.68 10.18 -41.73
CA ASN A 331 5.80 9.17 -41.21
C ASN A 331 6.32 8.90 -39.78
N PHE A 332 5.73 9.55 -38.80
CA PHE A 332 6.00 9.22 -37.40
C PHE A 332 5.86 7.70 -37.34
N PRO A 333 6.88 6.99 -36.88
CA PRO A 333 6.99 5.57 -37.17
C PRO A 333 6.08 4.74 -36.26
N VAL A 334 4.76 4.95 -36.39
CA VAL A 334 3.76 4.09 -35.73
C VAL A 334 4.07 2.62 -36.06
N ASN A 335 4.62 2.37 -37.24
CA ASN A 335 5.07 1.03 -37.70
C ASN A 335 6.32 0.50 -36.95
N TYR A 336 7.09 1.34 -36.26
CA TYR A 336 8.27 0.90 -35.50
C TYR A 336 7.97 0.64 -34.03
N TRP A 337 6.83 1.11 -33.49
CA TRP A 337 6.46 0.91 -32.09
C TRP A 337 6.34 -0.57 -31.69
N PRO A 338 5.74 -1.46 -32.52
CA PRO A 338 5.75 -2.88 -32.22
C PRO A 338 7.17 -3.45 -32.09
N HIS A 339 8.09 -3.04 -32.98
CA HIS A 339 9.48 -3.50 -32.93
C HIS A 339 10.22 -2.99 -31.65
N PHE A 340 10.03 -1.72 -31.32
CA PHE A 340 10.60 -1.12 -30.12
C PHE A 340 10.07 -1.83 -28.86
N SER A 341 8.76 -2.06 -28.78
CA SER A 341 8.13 -2.73 -27.63
C SER A 341 8.53 -4.20 -27.53
N ILE A 342 8.68 -4.90 -28.65
CA ILE A 342 9.23 -6.27 -28.66
C ILE A 342 10.67 -6.26 -28.14
N GLY A 343 11.51 -5.35 -28.62
CA GLY A 343 12.90 -5.26 -28.19
C GLY A 343 13.04 -4.96 -26.70
N LEU A 344 12.35 -3.94 -26.20
CA LEU A 344 12.41 -3.54 -24.80
C LEU A 344 11.69 -4.53 -23.89
N GLY A 345 10.55 -5.08 -24.32
CA GLY A 345 9.85 -6.14 -23.59
C GLY A 345 10.69 -7.42 -23.46
N SER A 346 11.42 -7.79 -24.52
CA SER A 346 12.36 -8.93 -24.48
C SER A 346 13.53 -8.66 -23.52
N LEU A 347 14.06 -7.45 -23.50
CA LEU A 347 15.10 -7.05 -22.56
C LEU A 347 14.62 -7.14 -21.10
N LEU A 348 13.41 -6.63 -20.81
CA LEU A 348 12.79 -6.74 -19.49
C LEU A 348 12.52 -8.20 -19.11
N PHE A 349 12.05 -9.02 -20.04
CA PHE A 349 11.81 -10.44 -19.83
C PHE A 349 13.10 -11.16 -19.40
N VAL A 350 14.19 -10.96 -20.17
CA VAL A 350 15.49 -11.55 -19.87
C VAL A 350 16.00 -11.03 -18.50
N HIS A 351 15.96 -9.71 -18.27
CA HIS A 351 16.39 -9.14 -17.01
C HIS A 351 15.67 -9.78 -15.82
N ARG A 352 14.35 -9.95 -15.89
CA ARG A 352 13.55 -10.51 -14.79
C ARG A 352 13.78 -12.00 -14.57
N ILE A 353 14.12 -12.78 -15.59
CA ILE A 353 14.50 -14.19 -15.43
C ILE A 353 15.84 -14.32 -14.71
N PHE A 354 16.80 -13.44 -15.01
CA PHE A 354 18.16 -13.53 -14.47
C PHE A 354 18.37 -12.71 -13.19
N SER A 355 17.41 -11.90 -12.75
CA SER A 355 17.46 -11.13 -11.51
C SER A 355 16.81 -11.86 -10.31
N ILE A 356 16.33 -13.08 -10.55
CA ILE A 356 15.83 -14.03 -9.58
C ILE A 356 17.01 -14.89 -9.15
#